data_1c6d11e9a78e3e21b2852d5d422ae453
#
_entry.id   1c6d11e9a78e3e21b2852d5d422ae453
#
_cell.length_a   1.000
_cell.length_b   1.000
_cell.length_c   1.000
_cell.angle_alpha   90.00
_cell.angle_beta   90.00
_cell.angle_gamma   90.00
#
_symmetry.space_group_name_H-M   'P 1'
#
loop_
_entity.id
_entity.type
_entity.pdbx_description
1 polymer ?
#
loop_
_entity_poly.entity_id
_entity_poly.type
_entity_poly.pdbx_seq_one_letter_code
_entity_poly.pdbx_strand_id
1 'polypeptide(L)'
;FDRQWQMQNFKLTTEWSWMAIYLDNGDIISVLDSVGETDTPRFMTVLRADGSLEHSTAIKPFSEGETRHWTSEVSKQRYATQWDLEFADFDTKLHIEPVIERQEIVSSMNKLSKYEGSANVTGTYQGKPVTGRATVELIKI
;
A
#
# COMPACT_ATOMS: atom_id res chain seq x y z
N PHE A 1 5.44 -4.21 -13.58
CA PHE A 1 5.82 -5.61 -13.77
C PHE A 1 6.50 -6.12 -12.51
N ASP A 2 5.85 -7.05 -11.81
CA ASP A 2 6.38 -7.71 -10.63
C ASP A 2 6.99 -9.06 -10.98
N ARG A 3 8.06 -9.40 -10.28
CA ARG A 3 8.69 -10.69 -10.34
C ARG A 3 8.97 -11.17 -8.93
N GLN A 4 8.34 -12.27 -8.54
CA GLN A 4 8.54 -12.89 -7.24
C GLN A 4 9.04 -14.32 -7.44
N TRP A 5 10.06 -14.72 -6.71
CA TRP A 5 10.62 -16.08 -6.71
C TRP A 5 11.11 -16.47 -5.32
N GLN A 6 11.25 -17.78 -5.09
CA GLN A 6 11.64 -18.35 -3.79
C GLN A 6 10.61 -18.12 -2.66
N MET A 7 9.32 -18.03 -2.98
CA MET A 7 8.25 -17.91 -1.99
C MET A 7 7.88 -19.30 -1.41
N GLN A 8 8.86 -20.02 -0.88
CA GLN A 8 8.69 -21.45 -0.50
C GLN A 8 7.80 -21.68 0.73
N ASN A 9 7.47 -20.65 1.51
CA ASN A 9 6.69 -20.78 2.75
C ASN A 9 5.58 -19.72 2.88
N PHE A 10 5.02 -19.27 1.76
CA PHE A 10 3.90 -18.35 1.82
C PHE A 10 2.67 -19.08 2.36
N LYS A 11 2.45 -19.00 3.66
CA LYS A 11 1.18 -19.44 4.24
C LYS A 11 0.12 -18.44 3.82
N LEU A 12 -1.01 -18.94 3.31
CA LEU A 12 -2.21 -18.17 2.96
C LEU A 12 -2.87 -17.49 4.19
N THR A 13 -2.15 -17.35 5.28
CA THR A 13 -2.58 -16.72 6.54
C THR A 13 -2.00 -15.32 6.73
N THR A 14 -1.37 -14.77 5.70
CA THR A 14 -0.78 -13.43 5.78
C THR A 14 -1.62 -12.45 4.98
N GLU A 15 -2.15 -11.46 5.65
CA GLU A 15 -2.72 -10.28 5.00
C GLU A 15 -1.61 -9.28 4.69
N TRP A 16 -1.76 -8.52 3.62
CA TRP A 16 -0.86 -7.39 3.36
C TRP A 16 -1.54 -6.24 2.67
N SER A 17 -0.96 -5.09 2.88
CA SER A 17 -1.25 -3.86 2.16
C SER A 17 0.05 -3.37 1.54
N TRP A 18 0.09 -3.25 0.23
CA TRP A 18 1.23 -2.72 -0.50
C TRP A 18 0.83 -1.52 -1.33
N MET A 19 1.72 -0.56 -1.41
CA MET A 19 1.52 0.61 -2.26
C MET A 19 2.79 0.95 -3.02
N ALA A 20 2.65 1.26 -4.31
CA ALA A 20 3.64 1.98 -5.10
C ALA A 20 3.13 3.41 -5.32
N ILE A 21 3.84 4.40 -4.77
CA ILE A 21 3.47 5.81 -4.79
C ILE A 21 4.44 6.56 -5.70
N TYR A 22 3.92 7.17 -6.74
CA TYR A 22 4.66 7.94 -7.74
C TYR A 22 4.41 9.41 -7.48
N LEU A 23 5.41 10.10 -6.95
CA LEU A 23 5.33 11.51 -6.61
C LEU A 23 5.65 12.40 -7.82
N ASP A 24 5.09 13.60 -7.86
CA ASP A 24 5.27 14.57 -8.95
C ASP A 24 6.69 15.17 -9.02
N ASN A 25 7.47 15.02 -7.94
CA ASN A 25 8.90 15.38 -7.92
C ASN A 25 9.82 14.30 -8.55
N GLY A 26 9.25 13.18 -9.00
CA GLY A 26 9.95 12.07 -9.65
C GLY A 26 10.42 10.98 -8.70
N ASP A 27 10.26 11.11 -7.38
CA ASP A 27 10.57 10.05 -6.42
C ASP A 27 9.44 9.00 -6.40
N ILE A 28 9.82 7.75 -6.13
CA ILE A 28 8.87 6.63 -6.05
C ILE A 28 9.03 5.97 -4.68
N ILE A 29 7.91 5.77 -3.99
CA ILE A 29 7.87 5.07 -2.72
C ILE A 29 7.20 3.70 -2.93
N SER A 30 7.87 2.62 -2.54
CA SER A 30 7.27 1.29 -2.38
C SER A 30 7.19 0.97 -0.91
N VAL A 31 5.99 0.73 -0.41
CA VAL A 31 5.77 0.47 1.01
C VAL A 31 4.87 -0.75 1.22
N LEU A 32 5.26 -1.61 2.15
CA LEU A 32 4.55 -2.84 2.53
C LEU A 32 4.22 -2.82 4.03
N ASP A 33 2.99 -3.17 4.35
CA ASP A 33 2.54 -3.55 5.69
C ASP A 33 1.94 -4.95 5.62
N SER A 34 2.58 -5.94 6.26
CA SER A 34 2.07 -7.32 6.35
C SER A 34 1.61 -7.62 7.75
N VAL A 35 0.54 -8.40 7.88
CA VAL A 35 0.02 -8.90 9.15
C VAL A 35 -0.09 -10.42 9.06
N GLY A 36 0.72 -11.13 9.82
CA GLY A 36 0.73 -12.59 9.91
C GLY A 36 0.62 -13.08 11.35
N GLU A 37 0.49 -14.39 11.53
CA GLU A 37 0.38 -14.99 12.86
C GLU A 37 1.65 -14.83 13.72
N THR A 38 2.81 -14.83 13.09
CA THR A 38 4.11 -14.83 13.77
C THR A 38 5.03 -13.71 13.37
N ASP A 39 4.75 -13.04 12.27
CA ASP A 39 5.60 -11.99 11.73
C ASP A 39 4.75 -10.91 11.03
N THR A 40 5.12 -9.68 11.27
CA THR A 40 4.44 -8.49 10.71
C THR A 40 5.46 -7.56 10.07
N PRO A 41 6.12 -8.00 8.98
CA PRO A 41 7.15 -7.19 8.35
C PRO A 41 6.53 -5.93 7.75
N ARG A 42 7.17 -4.80 8.05
CA ARG A 42 6.89 -3.49 7.44
C ARG A 42 8.18 -2.92 6.93
N PHE A 43 8.16 -2.47 5.70
CA PHE A 43 9.32 -1.80 5.13
C PHE A 43 8.91 -0.86 4.01
N MET A 44 9.75 0.12 3.79
CA MET A 44 9.62 1.10 2.73
C MET A 44 10.94 1.23 1.99
N THR A 45 10.86 1.37 0.68
CA THR A 45 11.96 1.75 -0.19
C THR A 45 11.57 3.02 -0.92
N VAL A 46 12.47 3.98 -0.95
CA VAL A 46 12.33 5.20 -1.75
C VAL A 46 13.38 5.16 -2.86
N LEU A 47 12.91 5.15 -4.10
CA LEU A 47 13.73 5.41 -5.28
C LEU A 47 13.66 6.90 -5.59
N ARG A 48 14.79 7.59 -5.44
CA ARG A 48 14.91 9.01 -5.75
C ARG A 48 14.98 9.25 -7.26
N ALA A 49 14.59 10.43 -7.69
CA ALA A 49 14.68 10.84 -9.09
C ALA A 49 16.11 10.78 -9.67
N ASP A 50 17.14 10.87 -8.82
CA ASP A 50 18.55 10.71 -9.19
C ASP A 50 19.02 9.24 -9.28
N GLY A 51 18.14 8.28 -8.99
CA GLY A 51 18.40 6.85 -9.00
C GLY A 51 18.94 6.29 -7.68
N SER A 52 19.16 7.10 -6.65
CA SER A 52 19.55 6.62 -5.34
C SER A 52 18.39 5.90 -4.62
N LEU A 53 18.73 4.98 -3.71
CA LEU A 53 17.78 4.18 -2.94
C LEU A 53 17.95 4.42 -1.46
N GLU A 54 16.82 4.60 -0.77
CA GLU A 54 16.76 4.67 0.68
C GLU A 54 15.75 3.64 1.21
N HIS A 55 15.95 3.16 2.43
CA HIS A 55 15.11 2.15 3.07
C HIS A 55 14.76 2.57 4.49
N SER A 56 13.56 2.20 4.93
CA SER A 56 13.15 2.29 6.33
C SER A 56 12.28 1.11 6.72
N THR A 57 12.38 0.70 7.98
CA THR A 57 11.48 -0.25 8.65
C THR A 57 10.67 0.43 9.76
N ALA A 58 10.89 1.73 10.00
CA ALA A 58 10.16 2.52 10.97
C ALA A 58 8.78 2.96 10.42
N ILE A 59 7.98 1.97 10.02
CA ILE A 59 6.65 2.16 9.41
C ILE A 59 5.57 1.81 10.44
N LYS A 60 4.66 2.74 10.67
CA LYS A 60 3.45 2.48 11.46
C LYS A 60 2.52 1.52 10.70
N PRO A 61 1.72 0.69 11.40
CA PRO A 61 0.67 -0.09 10.76
C PRO A 61 -0.24 0.82 9.92
N PHE A 62 -0.59 0.38 8.71
CA PHE A 62 -1.52 1.15 7.86
C PHE A 62 -2.89 1.31 8.51
N SER A 63 -3.28 0.37 9.38
CA SER A 63 -4.52 0.44 10.14
C SER A 63 -4.63 1.67 11.04
N GLU A 64 -3.52 2.27 11.44
CA GLU A 64 -3.51 3.52 12.22
C GLU A 64 -3.86 4.75 11.35
N GLY A 65 -3.68 4.66 10.04
CA GLY A 65 -3.97 5.73 9.09
C GLY A 65 -5.25 5.53 8.26
N GLU A 66 -5.97 4.43 8.44
CA GLU A 66 -7.20 4.13 7.68
C GLU A 66 -8.32 5.11 8.03
N THR A 67 -8.84 5.83 7.04
CA THR A 67 -9.88 6.85 7.23
C THR A 67 -11.20 6.49 6.57
N ARG A 68 -11.20 5.59 5.57
CA ARG A 68 -12.41 5.11 4.90
C ARG A 68 -12.27 3.64 4.52
N HIS A 69 -13.43 2.95 4.51
CA HIS A 69 -13.53 1.55 4.12
C HIS A 69 -14.68 1.34 3.14
N TRP A 70 -14.50 0.33 2.30
CA TRP A 70 -15.54 -0.19 1.41
C TRP A 70 -15.71 -1.69 1.63
N THR A 71 -16.97 -2.16 1.61
CA THR A 71 -17.29 -3.58 1.69
C THR A 71 -17.82 -4.06 0.36
N SER A 72 -17.20 -5.09 -0.20
CA SER A 72 -17.62 -5.70 -1.46
C SER A 72 -18.98 -6.34 -1.35
N GLU A 73 -19.84 -6.08 -2.30
CA GLU A 73 -21.13 -6.77 -2.42
C GLU A 73 -20.97 -8.21 -2.90
N VAL A 74 -19.84 -8.54 -3.53
CA VAL A 74 -19.55 -9.84 -4.13
C VAL A 74 -18.85 -10.75 -3.13
N SER A 75 -17.65 -10.37 -2.67
CA SER A 75 -16.84 -11.19 -1.76
C SER A 75 -17.23 -11.05 -0.29
N LYS A 76 -17.91 -9.97 0.08
CA LYS A 76 -18.19 -9.52 1.45
C LYS A 76 -16.94 -9.08 2.21
N GLN A 77 -15.78 -9.06 1.56
CA GLN A 77 -14.56 -8.54 2.16
C GLN A 77 -14.66 -7.02 2.37
N ARG A 78 -14.06 -6.57 3.48
CA ARG A 78 -13.97 -5.16 3.84
C ARG A 78 -12.55 -4.68 3.63
N TYR A 79 -12.38 -3.71 2.75
CA TYR A 79 -11.08 -3.11 2.42
C TYR A 79 -11.00 -1.69 2.96
N ALA A 80 -9.85 -1.32 3.49
CA ALA A 80 -9.53 0.09 3.62
C ALA A 80 -9.33 0.67 2.22
N THR A 81 -9.81 1.88 1.99
CA THR A 81 -9.76 2.52 0.66
C THR A 81 -9.19 3.93 0.70
N GLN A 82 -9.02 4.50 1.88
CA GLN A 82 -8.43 5.82 2.07
C GLN A 82 -7.55 5.84 3.31
N TRP A 83 -6.42 6.55 3.23
CA TRP A 83 -5.44 6.60 4.31
C TRP A 83 -4.82 7.99 4.47
N ASP A 84 -4.47 8.31 5.71
CA ASP A 84 -3.53 9.35 6.09
C ASP A 84 -2.27 8.66 6.65
N LEU A 85 -1.24 8.52 5.84
CA LEU A 85 0.00 7.84 6.21
C LEU A 85 1.10 8.83 6.58
N GLU A 86 1.86 8.50 7.63
CA GLU A 86 3.01 9.27 8.08
C GLU A 86 4.28 8.41 8.06
N PHE A 87 5.32 8.91 7.42
CA PHE A 87 6.65 8.31 7.35
C PHE A 87 7.66 9.27 7.98
N ALA A 88 7.86 9.12 9.30
CA ALA A 88 8.63 10.07 10.10
C ALA A 88 10.09 10.21 9.65
N ASP A 89 10.75 9.10 9.27
CA ASP A 89 12.14 9.11 8.78
C ASP A 89 12.33 9.99 7.52
N PHE A 90 11.26 10.29 6.81
CA PHE A 90 11.28 11.07 5.56
C PHE A 90 10.52 12.40 5.69
N ASP A 91 10.13 12.81 6.88
CA ASP A 91 9.29 14.02 7.10
C ASP A 91 8.14 14.08 6.09
N THR A 92 7.36 12.98 6.02
CA THR A 92 6.37 12.77 4.96
C THR A 92 5.01 12.44 5.57
N LYS A 93 3.98 13.13 5.06
CA LYS A 93 2.56 12.89 5.38
C LYS A 93 1.76 12.88 4.09
N LEU A 94 1.15 11.75 3.79
CA LEU A 94 0.42 11.55 2.54
C LEU A 94 -1.03 11.17 2.82
N HIS A 95 -1.93 11.86 2.14
CA HIS A 95 -3.32 11.47 2.00
C HIS A 95 -3.47 10.67 0.72
N ILE A 96 -4.00 9.45 0.82
CA ILE A 96 -4.18 8.51 -0.29
C ILE A 96 -5.67 8.23 -0.44
N GLU A 97 -6.23 8.61 -1.58
CA GLU A 97 -7.66 8.51 -1.88
C GLU A 97 -7.90 7.73 -3.18
N PRO A 98 -8.79 6.73 -3.20
CA PRO A 98 -9.03 5.92 -4.40
C PRO A 98 -9.61 6.78 -5.53
N VAL A 99 -9.19 6.50 -6.77
CA VAL A 99 -9.79 7.13 -7.97
C VAL A 99 -11.24 6.72 -8.13
N ILE A 100 -11.54 5.46 -7.85
CA ILE A 100 -12.88 4.89 -7.71
C ILE A 100 -12.89 3.92 -6.53
N GLU A 101 -14.03 3.77 -5.87
CA GLU A 101 -14.13 2.94 -4.66
C GLU A 101 -14.00 1.44 -4.95
N ARG A 102 -14.65 0.97 -6.01
CA ARG A 102 -14.81 -0.47 -6.31
C ARG A 102 -13.70 -0.95 -7.23
N GLN A 103 -12.56 -1.38 -6.67
CA GLN A 103 -11.41 -1.88 -7.41
C GLN A 103 -11.02 -3.30 -6.97
N GLU A 104 -11.99 -4.10 -6.57
CA GLU A 104 -11.77 -5.49 -6.19
C GLU A 104 -11.66 -6.39 -7.42
N ILE A 105 -10.73 -7.33 -7.37
CA ILE A 105 -10.59 -8.45 -8.29
C ILE A 105 -11.04 -9.72 -7.56
N VAL A 106 -12.08 -10.37 -8.05
CA VAL A 106 -12.58 -11.63 -7.50
C VAL A 106 -12.15 -12.78 -8.41
N SER A 107 -11.33 -13.70 -7.88
CA SER A 107 -10.90 -14.88 -8.61
C SER A 107 -11.98 -15.95 -8.59
N SER A 108 -12.39 -16.41 -9.77
CA SER A 108 -13.33 -17.52 -9.93
C SER A 108 -12.70 -18.88 -9.62
N MET A 109 -11.36 -18.99 -9.68
CA MET A 109 -10.66 -20.28 -9.55
C MET A 109 -10.41 -20.70 -8.11
N ASN A 110 -10.04 -19.77 -7.24
CA ASN A 110 -9.63 -20.08 -5.86
C ASN A 110 -10.43 -19.33 -4.78
N LYS A 111 -11.47 -18.61 -5.18
CA LYS A 111 -12.30 -17.76 -4.32
C LYS A 111 -11.53 -16.68 -3.53
N LEU A 112 -10.28 -16.45 -3.87
CA LEU A 112 -9.51 -15.37 -3.31
C LEU A 112 -9.94 -14.07 -3.98
N SER A 113 -10.16 -13.06 -3.16
CA SER A 113 -10.37 -11.70 -3.65
C SER A 113 -9.23 -10.81 -3.16
N LYS A 114 -8.89 -9.83 -3.97
CA LYS A 114 -7.94 -8.78 -3.61
C LYS A 114 -8.46 -7.44 -4.08
N TYR A 115 -8.09 -6.40 -3.36
CA TYR A 115 -8.26 -5.04 -3.85
C TYR A 115 -6.99 -4.65 -4.59
N GLU A 116 -7.12 -4.22 -5.82
CA GLU A 116 -6.01 -3.75 -6.63
C GLU A 116 -6.46 -2.55 -7.43
N GLY A 117 -5.98 -1.37 -7.04
CA GLY A 117 -6.55 -0.14 -7.52
C GLY A 117 -5.58 1.02 -7.63
N SER A 118 -6.08 2.06 -8.27
CA SER A 118 -5.40 3.34 -8.41
C SER A 118 -5.93 4.35 -7.40
N ALA A 119 -5.02 5.18 -6.87
CA ALA A 119 -5.35 6.25 -5.94
C ALA A 119 -4.67 7.57 -6.33
N ASN A 120 -5.28 8.68 -5.92
CA ASN A 120 -4.64 9.99 -5.91
C ASN A 120 -3.85 10.15 -4.62
N VAL A 121 -2.78 10.89 -4.68
CA VAL A 121 -1.93 11.19 -3.54
C VAL A 121 -1.75 12.69 -3.42
N THR A 122 -1.92 13.22 -2.20
CA THR A 122 -1.64 14.61 -1.85
C THR A 122 -0.97 14.66 -0.48
N GLY A 123 -0.24 15.71 -0.18
CA GLY A 123 0.34 15.87 1.15
C GLY A 123 1.64 16.63 1.16
N THR A 124 2.53 16.22 2.06
CA THR A 124 3.89 16.75 2.16
C THR A 124 4.92 15.62 2.10
N TYR A 125 6.02 15.89 1.43
CA TYR A 125 7.15 15.00 1.30
C TYR A 125 8.43 15.79 1.52
N GLN A 126 9.25 15.38 2.50
CA GLN A 126 10.40 16.15 2.97
C GLN A 126 10.03 17.60 3.34
N GLY A 127 8.88 17.76 4.02
CA GLY A 127 8.36 19.06 4.44
C GLY A 127 7.82 19.94 3.33
N LYS A 128 7.79 19.50 2.05
CA LYS A 128 7.29 20.25 0.91
C LYS A 128 5.96 19.68 0.40
N PRO A 129 5.03 20.54 -0.05
CA PRO A 129 3.82 20.07 -0.71
C PRO A 129 4.13 19.15 -1.89
N VAL A 130 3.36 18.09 -2.03
CA VAL A 130 3.53 17.10 -3.10
C VAL A 130 2.17 16.57 -3.54
N THR A 131 2.08 16.18 -4.80
CA THR A 131 0.98 15.39 -5.36
C THR A 131 1.53 14.12 -6.02
N GLY A 132 0.64 13.20 -6.37
CA GLY A 132 1.09 11.98 -7.03
C GLY A 132 -0.05 11.02 -7.34
N ARG A 133 0.34 9.81 -7.69
CA ARG A 133 -0.55 8.67 -7.92
C ARG A 133 -0.03 7.47 -7.15
N ALA A 134 -0.92 6.56 -6.80
CA ALA A 134 -0.53 5.29 -6.21
C ALA A 134 -1.22 4.12 -6.90
N THR A 135 -0.53 2.98 -6.93
CA THR A 135 -1.14 1.67 -7.07
C THR A 135 -1.23 1.08 -5.67
N VAL A 136 -2.39 0.54 -5.32
CA VAL A 136 -2.67 -0.06 -4.01
C VAL A 136 -3.06 -1.51 -4.22
N GLU A 137 -2.43 -2.42 -3.49
CA GLU A 137 -2.80 -3.84 -3.43
C GLU A 137 -3.10 -4.24 -1.98
N LEU A 138 -4.27 -4.83 -1.75
CA LEU A 138 -4.66 -5.36 -0.45
C LEU A 138 -5.08 -6.82 -0.61
N ILE A 139 -4.45 -7.68 0.17
CA ILE A 139 -4.89 -9.08 0.34
C ILE A 139 -5.48 -9.22 1.73
N LYS A 140 -6.73 -9.69 1.78
CA LYS A 140 -7.44 -10.05 2.99
C LYS A 140 -7.80 -11.54 2.94
N ILE A 141 -7.73 -12.22 4.06
CA ILE A 141 -7.99 -13.66 4.19
C ILE A 141 -9.25 -13.90 5.01
#